data_94576668ad069707b3d1a3b194ecc632
#
_entry.id   94576668ad069707b3d1a3b194ecc632
#
_cell.length_a   1.000
_cell.length_b   1.000
_cell.length_c   1.000
_cell.angle_alpha   90.00
_cell.angle_beta   90.00
_cell.angle_gamma   90.00
#
_symmetry.space_group_name_H-M   'P 1'
#
loop_
_entity.id
_entity.type
_entity.pdbx_description
1 polymer ?
#
loop_
_entity_poly.entity_id
_entity_poly.type
_entity_poly.pdbx_seq_one_letter_code
_entity_poly.pdbx_strand_id
1 'polypeptide(L)'
;MKEDLVSIIMPSYNTGKFIKETINSVLNQTYNNWELIIVDDCSTDDTEEIVNSIKDNRIKFLKNSTNSGAAISRNKAIKEAKGKWIAFLDSDDLWKKEKLEKQIRFMEENHYDFSYTNYTEIDEEGNEKGIKITGPKKITKTGMYNYCWPGCLTVMYNAEKIGLIQIDDIKKNNDYAMWFKICKKADCYLLDEELAMYRKRSGSISNHSYWKLIKWHYKLYREAEHQNVVSSIFNTCRNMVFGIYKKKKFYIRES
;
A
#
# COMPACT_ATOMS: atom_id res chain seq x y z
N MET A 1 -0.63 -6.43 -28.26
CA MET A 1 0.58 -6.72 -27.43
C MET A 1 0.14 -7.60 -26.27
N LYS A 2 0.99 -8.52 -25.77
CA LYS A 2 0.66 -9.33 -24.60
C LYS A 2 0.68 -8.40 -23.38
N GLU A 3 -0.40 -8.38 -22.61
CA GLU A 3 -0.47 -7.60 -21.37
C GLU A 3 0.55 -8.11 -20.35
N ASP A 4 1.26 -7.23 -19.68
CA ASP A 4 2.23 -7.59 -18.65
C ASP A 4 1.51 -7.99 -17.34
N LEU A 5 1.98 -9.03 -16.67
CA LEU A 5 1.35 -9.52 -15.44
C LEU A 5 1.51 -8.53 -14.28
N VAL A 6 0.42 -8.32 -13.54
CA VAL A 6 0.40 -7.58 -12.27
C VAL A 6 0.28 -8.57 -11.12
N SER A 7 1.20 -8.55 -10.17
CA SER A 7 1.03 -9.26 -8.89
C SER A 7 0.48 -8.30 -7.85
N ILE A 8 -0.71 -8.61 -7.33
CA ILE A 8 -1.40 -7.84 -6.30
C ILE A 8 -1.10 -8.48 -4.95
N ILE A 9 -0.48 -7.73 -4.05
CA ILE A 9 -0.02 -8.18 -2.73
C ILE A 9 -1.05 -7.80 -1.67
N MET A 10 -1.68 -8.80 -1.06
CA MET A 10 -2.75 -8.60 -0.08
C MET A 10 -2.46 -9.34 1.23
N PRO A 11 -1.98 -8.67 2.28
CA PRO A 11 -1.97 -9.24 3.63
C PRO A 11 -3.39 -9.26 4.19
N SER A 12 -3.74 -10.27 4.96
CA SER A 12 -5.05 -10.40 5.60
C SER A 12 -4.92 -10.85 7.05
N TYR A 13 -5.72 -10.28 7.94
CA TYR A 13 -5.88 -10.73 9.31
C TYR A 13 -7.23 -10.27 9.88
N ASN A 14 -8.12 -11.22 10.16
CA ASN A 14 -9.47 -10.97 10.70
C ASN A 14 -10.23 -9.89 9.89
N THR A 15 -10.39 -10.14 8.59
CA THR A 15 -11.06 -9.23 7.65
C THR A 15 -12.28 -9.86 6.96
N GLY A 16 -12.87 -10.91 7.52
CA GLY A 16 -14.05 -11.59 6.96
C GLY A 16 -15.16 -10.62 6.56
N LYS A 17 -15.43 -9.61 7.39
CA LYS A 17 -16.41 -8.55 7.09
C LYS A 17 -16.15 -7.82 5.75
N PHE A 18 -14.90 -7.68 5.31
CA PHE A 18 -14.52 -6.78 4.22
C PHE A 18 -13.91 -7.49 3.01
N ILE A 19 -13.18 -8.60 3.24
CA ILE A 19 -12.32 -9.22 2.23
C ILE A 19 -13.05 -9.62 0.95
N LYS A 20 -14.32 -10.02 1.05
CA LYS A 20 -15.13 -10.37 -0.14
C LYS A 20 -15.32 -9.17 -1.05
N GLU A 21 -15.63 -8.01 -0.50
CA GLU A 21 -15.79 -6.76 -1.26
C GLU A 21 -14.45 -6.33 -1.87
N THR A 22 -13.36 -6.42 -1.10
CA THR A 22 -12.00 -6.14 -1.57
C THR A 22 -11.62 -7.02 -2.76
N ILE A 23 -11.82 -8.35 -2.67
CA ILE A 23 -11.54 -9.27 -3.78
C ILE A 23 -12.43 -8.95 -4.99
N ASN A 24 -13.70 -8.65 -4.80
CA ASN A 24 -14.59 -8.26 -5.88
C ASN A 24 -14.10 -6.98 -6.61
N SER A 25 -13.49 -6.04 -5.89
CA SER A 25 -12.89 -4.85 -6.53
C SER A 25 -11.71 -5.19 -7.44
N VAL A 26 -11.00 -6.28 -7.17
CA VAL A 26 -9.94 -6.82 -8.03
C VAL A 26 -10.52 -7.62 -9.21
N LEU A 27 -11.51 -8.47 -8.96
CA LEU A 27 -12.18 -9.26 -10.00
C LEU A 27 -12.82 -8.37 -11.09
N ASN A 28 -13.28 -7.18 -10.70
CA ASN A 28 -13.93 -6.20 -11.59
C ASN A 28 -12.94 -5.26 -12.29
N GLN A 29 -11.61 -5.46 -12.19
CA GLN A 29 -10.64 -4.64 -12.91
C GLN A 29 -10.78 -4.80 -14.43
N THR A 30 -10.67 -3.69 -15.16
CA THR A 30 -10.69 -3.69 -16.66
C THR A 30 -9.43 -4.33 -17.22
N TYR A 31 -8.31 -4.25 -16.53
CA TYR A 31 -7.08 -4.97 -16.86
C TYR A 31 -7.15 -6.40 -16.33
N ASN A 32 -7.01 -7.41 -17.21
CA ASN A 32 -7.32 -8.79 -16.86
C ASN A 32 -6.10 -9.66 -16.53
N ASN A 33 -4.87 -9.24 -16.90
CA ASN A 33 -3.67 -10.03 -16.65
C ASN A 33 -3.05 -9.73 -15.29
N TRP A 34 -3.68 -10.23 -14.23
CA TRP A 34 -3.21 -10.10 -12.86
C TRP A 34 -3.26 -11.44 -12.11
N GLU A 35 -2.47 -11.54 -11.06
CA GLU A 35 -2.59 -12.53 -10.00
C GLU A 35 -2.80 -11.80 -8.65
N LEU A 36 -3.66 -12.34 -7.79
CA LEU A 36 -3.91 -11.85 -6.45
C LEU A 36 -3.31 -12.83 -5.44
N ILE A 37 -2.31 -12.39 -4.68
CA ILE A 37 -1.63 -13.21 -3.68
C ILE A 37 -2.06 -12.74 -2.30
N ILE A 38 -2.96 -13.50 -1.68
CA ILE A 38 -3.50 -13.26 -0.35
C ILE A 38 -2.68 -14.06 0.65
N VAL A 39 -2.13 -13.40 1.67
CA VAL A 39 -1.46 -14.08 2.77
C VAL A 39 -2.19 -13.81 4.07
N ASP A 40 -2.85 -14.83 4.57
CA ASP A 40 -3.56 -14.80 5.84
C ASP A 40 -2.60 -14.98 7.02
N ASP A 41 -2.68 -14.05 7.97
CA ASP A 41 -1.82 -13.99 9.15
C ASP A 41 -2.46 -14.67 10.38
N CYS A 42 -2.97 -15.89 10.20
CA CYS A 42 -3.69 -16.68 11.22
C CYS A 42 -5.01 -16.05 11.66
N SER A 43 -5.87 -15.68 10.73
CA SER A 43 -7.25 -15.25 11.03
C SER A 43 -8.01 -16.31 11.83
N THR A 44 -8.85 -15.84 12.73
CA THR A 44 -9.73 -16.65 13.60
C THR A 44 -11.22 -16.45 13.29
N ASP A 45 -11.51 -15.53 12.37
CA ASP A 45 -12.84 -15.28 11.82
C ASP A 45 -13.07 -16.09 10.52
N ASP A 46 -14.11 -15.80 9.79
CA ASP A 46 -14.52 -16.45 8.54
C ASP A 46 -13.70 -16.04 7.29
N THR A 47 -12.60 -15.29 7.46
CA THR A 47 -11.75 -14.80 6.34
C THR A 47 -11.34 -15.93 5.40
N GLU A 48 -10.81 -17.05 5.92
CA GLU A 48 -10.33 -18.18 5.12
C GLU A 48 -11.47 -18.85 4.34
N GLU A 49 -12.63 -19.05 4.99
CA GLU A 49 -13.81 -19.66 4.35
C GLU A 49 -14.31 -18.80 3.20
N ILE A 50 -14.39 -17.49 3.40
CA ILE A 50 -14.82 -16.53 2.38
C ILE A 50 -13.88 -16.56 1.16
N VAL A 51 -12.56 -16.49 1.38
CA VAL A 51 -11.59 -16.52 0.27
C VAL A 51 -11.71 -17.84 -0.51
N ASN A 52 -11.78 -18.97 0.19
CA ASN A 52 -11.88 -20.30 -0.44
C ASN A 52 -13.21 -20.51 -1.19
N SER A 53 -14.25 -19.74 -0.89
CA SER A 53 -15.52 -19.77 -1.62
C SER A 53 -15.43 -19.14 -3.02
N ILE A 54 -14.45 -18.25 -3.26
CA ILE A 54 -14.25 -17.54 -4.52
C ILE A 54 -13.43 -18.41 -5.47
N LYS A 55 -14.06 -18.82 -6.60
CA LYS A 55 -13.43 -19.72 -7.57
C LYS A 55 -12.86 -18.95 -8.75
N ASP A 56 -11.63 -18.43 -8.60
CA ASP A 56 -10.83 -17.81 -9.66
C ASP A 56 -9.38 -18.30 -9.56
N ASN A 57 -8.84 -18.84 -10.64
CA ASN A 57 -7.48 -19.43 -10.67
C ASN A 57 -6.35 -18.39 -10.60
N ARG A 58 -6.67 -17.11 -10.72
CA ARG A 58 -5.72 -16.00 -10.55
C ARG A 58 -5.53 -15.64 -9.08
N ILE A 59 -6.34 -16.18 -8.17
CA ILE A 59 -6.25 -15.95 -6.72
C ILE A 59 -5.43 -17.06 -6.08
N LYS A 60 -4.36 -16.68 -5.41
CA LYS A 60 -3.53 -17.57 -4.59
C LYS A 60 -3.70 -17.23 -3.12
N PHE A 61 -4.19 -18.17 -2.33
CA PHE A 61 -4.33 -18.05 -0.88
C PHE A 61 -3.22 -18.81 -0.15
N LEU A 62 -2.54 -18.13 0.75
CA LEU A 62 -1.48 -18.68 1.59
C LEU A 62 -1.78 -18.33 3.05
N LYS A 63 -1.35 -19.18 3.98
CA LYS A 63 -1.53 -18.97 5.41
C LYS A 63 -0.20 -18.99 6.15
N ASN A 64 0.00 -18.08 7.09
CA ASN A 64 1.12 -18.15 8.02
C ASN A 64 0.86 -19.21 9.11
N SER A 65 1.91 -19.78 9.65
CA SER A 65 1.80 -20.73 10.76
C SER A 65 1.55 -20.07 12.12
N THR A 66 1.92 -18.78 12.22
CA THR A 66 1.73 -17.94 13.42
C THR A 66 1.39 -16.52 12.98
N ASN A 67 0.71 -15.75 13.83
CA ASN A 67 0.49 -14.32 13.59
C ASN A 67 1.84 -13.58 13.63
N SER A 68 2.31 -13.17 12.47
CA SER A 68 3.65 -12.60 12.25
C SER A 68 3.61 -11.13 11.84
N GLY A 69 2.42 -10.58 11.59
CA GLY A 69 2.20 -9.19 11.20
C GLY A 69 2.25 -8.94 9.70
N ALA A 70 1.73 -7.79 9.30
CA ALA A 70 1.52 -7.43 7.89
C ALA A 70 2.82 -7.38 7.07
N ALA A 71 3.96 -7.02 7.68
CA ALA A 71 5.26 -6.99 6.99
C ALA A 71 5.68 -8.39 6.50
N ILE A 72 5.58 -9.39 7.37
CA ILE A 72 5.95 -10.78 7.05
C ILE A 72 4.97 -11.35 6.02
N SER A 73 3.67 -11.09 6.18
CA SER A 73 2.65 -11.53 5.23
C SER A 73 2.86 -10.92 3.85
N ARG A 74 3.14 -9.60 3.75
CA ARG A 74 3.50 -8.96 2.48
C ARG A 74 4.78 -9.56 1.88
N ASN A 75 5.81 -9.78 2.69
CA ASN A 75 7.06 -10.39 2.22
C ASN A 75 6.84 -11.80 1.64
N LYS A 76 6.00 -12.61 2.28
CA LYS A 76 5.63 -13.92 1.76
C LYS A 76 4.90 -13.81 0.43
N ALA A 77 3.95 -12.86 0.30
CA ALA A 77 3.25 -12.61 -0.96
C ALA A 77 4.21 -12.10 -2.05
N ILE A 78 5.11 -11.17 -1.75
CA ILE A 78 6.09 -10.62 -2.71
C ILE A 78 7.04 -11.72 -3.23
N LYS A 79 7.43 -12.69 -2.40
CA LYS A 79 8.28 -13.82 -2.84
C LYS A 79 7.60 -14.72 -3.86
N GLU A 80 6.28 -14.81 -3.82
CA GLU A 80 5.47 -15.60 -4.73
C GLU A 80 5.05 -14.85 -6.00
N ALA A 81 5.29 -13.53 -6.05
CA ALA A 81 4.94 -12.66 -7.16
C ALA A 81 5.74 -12.97 -8.42
N LYS A 82 5.05 -13.02 -9.57
CA LYS A 82 5.62 -13.30 -10.89
C LYS A 82 5.44 -12.14 -11.86
N GLY A 83 4.69 -11.11 -11.45
CA GLY A 83 4.35 -9.97 -12.29
C GLY A 83 5.51 -9.02 -12.51
N LYS A 84 5.54 -8.40 -13.68
CA LYS A 84 6.35 -7.23 -13.98
C LYS A 84 5.98 -6.07 -13.06
N TRP A 85 4.68 -5.90 -12.81
CA TRP A 85 4.14 -4.87 -11.95
C TRP A 85 3.75 -5.45 -10.59
N ILE A 86 4.19 -4.81 -9.50
CA ILE A 86 3.77 -5.14 -8.14
C ILE A 86 2.87 -4.02 -7.63
N ALA A 87 1.65 -4.38 -7.23
CA ALA A 87 0.68 -3.48 -6.62
C ALA A 87 0.26 -3.98 -5.24
N PHE A 88 -0.22 -3.09 -4.38
CA PHE A 88 -0.58 -3.41 -2.99
C PHE A 88 -2.03 -3.05 -2.72
N LEU A 89 -2.74 -3.94 -2.04
CA LEU A 89 -4.11 -3.73 -1.59
C LEU A 89 -4.31 -4.39 -0.23
N ASP A 90 -4.64 -3.62 0.79
CA ASP A 90 -5.00 -4.17 2.09
C ASP A 90 -6.42 -4.79 2.02
N SER A 91 -6.66 -5.85 2.78
CA SER A 91 -7.86 -6.71 2.65
C SER A 91 -9.17 -6.09 3.15
N ASP A 92 -9.15 -4.82 3.50
CA ASP A 92 -10.30 -3.99 3.91
C ASP A 92 -10.50 -2.74 3.03
N ASP A 93 -9.61 -2.50 2.05
CA ASP A 93 -9.67 -1.38 1.12
C ASP A 93 -10.26 -1.78 -0.25
N LEU A 94 -10.56 -0.79 -1.10
CA LEU A 94 -11.15 -1.04 -2.42
C LEU A 94 -10.39 -0.32 -3.53
N TRP A 95 -10.47 -0.89 -4.74
CA TRP A 95 -10.02 -0.25 -5.98
C TRP A 95 -11.19 0.10 -6.89
N LYS A 96 -11.07 1.24 -7.60
CA LYS A 96 -11.97 1.55 -8.72
C LYS A 96 -11.58 0.66 -9.92
N LYS A 97 -12.56 0.31 -10.75
CA LYS A 97 -12.43 -0.74 -11.79
C LYS A 97 -11.33 -0.48 -12.84
N GLU A 98 -10.97 0.77 -13.09
CA GLU A 98 -9.96 1.17 -14.07
C GLU A 98 -8.55 1.35 -13.48
N LYS A 99 -8.34 1.03 -12.19
CA LYS A 99 -7.10 1.38 -11.47
C LYS A 99 -5.87 0.75 -12.10
N LEU A 100 -5.88 -0.53 -12.37
CA LEU A 100 -4.72 -1.21 -12.94
C LEU A 100 -4.40 -0.71 -14.35
N GLU A 101 -5.40 -0.65 -15.22
CA GLU A 101 -5.25 -0.21 -16.61
C GLU A 101 -4.68 1.20 -16.71
N LYS A 102 -5.27 2.15 -15.98
CA LYS A 102 -4.85 3.55 -16.02
C LYS A 102 -3.46 3.75 -15.45
N GLN A 103 -3.13 3.06 -14.34
CA GLN A 103 -1.83 3.23 -13.70
C GLN A 103 -0.71 2.59 -14.52
N ILE A 104 -0.93 1.42 -15.13
CA ILE A 104 0.03 0.79 -16.04
C ILE A 104 0.27 1.70 -17.25
N ARG A 105 -0.79 2.15 -17.92
CA ARG A 105 -0.68 3.06 -19.07
C ARG A 105 0.11 4.32 -18.70
N PHE A 106 -0.20 4.96 -17.58
CA PHE A 106 0.52 6.12 -17.10
C PHE A 106 2.03 5.84 -16.90
N MET A 107 2.37 4.69 -16.34
CA MET A 107 3.76 4.31 -16.11
C MET A 107 4.50 3.99 -17.42
N GLU A 108 3.86 3.31 -18.36
CA GLU A 108 4.46 2.95 -19.65
C GLU A 108 4.65 4.16 -20.57
N GLU A 109 3.63 5.00 -20.73
CA GLU A 109 3.69 6.20 -21.57
C GLU A 109 4.75 7.20 -21.11
N ASN A 110 5.02 7.28 -19.81
CA ASN A 110 5.98 8.20 -19.22
C ASN A 110 7.33 7.56 -18.84
N HIS A 111 7.49 6.26 -19.07
CA HIS A 111 8.67 5.49 -18.66
C HIS A 111 8.97 5.57 -17.15
N TYR A 112 7.92 5.51 -16.32
CA TYR A 112 8.01 5.52 -14.87
C TYR A 112 8.04 4.10 -14.30
N ASP A 113 8.94 3.87 -13.34
CA ASP A 113 9.09 2.58 -12.67
C ASP A 113 8.45 2.52 -11.28
N PHE A 114 7.95 3.65 -10.77
CA PHE A 114 7.27 3.73 -9.48
C PHE A 114 6.21 4.85 -9.50
N SER A 115 4.97 4.51 -9.13
CA SER A 115 3.85 5.45 -9.13
C SER A 115 2.88 5.21 -7.98
N TYR A 116 2.03 6.20 -7.74
CA TYR A 116 0.89 6.12 -6.85
C TYR A 116 -0.28 6.95 -7.40
N THR A 117 -1.48 6.75 -6.83
CA THR A 117 -2.70 7.46 -7.23
C THR A 117 -3.27 8.25 -6.06
N ASN A 118 -4.27 9.09 -6.33
CA ASN A 118 -5.14 9.60 -5.29
C ASN A 118 -6.06 8.50 -4.76
N TYR A 119 -6.62 8.74 -3.58
CA TYR A 119 -7.64 7.89 -2.99
C TYR A 119 -8.66 8.70 -2.20
N THR A 120 -9.85 8.14 -2.01
CA THR A 120 -10.90 8.69 -1.15
C THR A 120 -11.02 7.90 0.15
N GLU A 121 -11.59 8.50 1.18
CA GLU A 121 -11.93 7.77 2.41
C GLU A 121 -13.38 7.28 2.36
N ILE A 122 -13.59 6.02 2.77
CA ILE A 122 -14.91 5.43 2.98
C ILE A 122 -15.08 5.02 4.45
N ASP A 123 -16.33 4.89 4.91
CA ASP A 123 -16.64 4.32 6.22
C ASP A 123 -16.61 2.78 6.22
N GLU A 124 -16.98 2.14 7.33
CA GLU A 124 -17.03 0.67 7.43
C GLU A 124 -18.05 0.04 6.50
N GLU A 125 -19.11 0.75 6.18
CA GLU A 125 -20.20 0.34 5.30
C GLU A 125 -19.90 0.58 3.82
N GLY A 126 -18.78 1.25 3.49
CA GLY A 126 -18.37 1.56 2.11
C GLY A 126 -18.87 2.89 1.58
N ASN A 127 -19.51 3.73 2.39
CA ASN A 127 -19.99 5.04 1.97
C ASN A 127 -18.83 6.05 1.91
N GLU A 128 -18.79 6.89 0.87
CA GLU A 128 -17.78 7.93 0.71
C GLU A 128 -17.92 9.01 1.81
N LYS A 129 -16.78 9.44 2.34
CA LYS A 129 -16.72 10.46 3.40
C LYS A 129 -16.46 11.86 2.86
N GLY A 130 -16.46 12.07 1.54
CA GLY A 130 -16.14 13.34 0.90
C GLY A 130 -14.73 13.84 1.23
N ILE A 131 -13.79 12.93 1.45
CA ILE A 131 -12.39 13.24 1.74
C ILE A 131 -11.51 12.58 0.68
N LYS A 132 -10.86 13.40 -0.13
CA LYS A 132 -9.85 13.01 -1.10
C LYS A 132 -8.46 13.24 -0.54
N ILE A 133 -7.57 12.28 -0.73
CA ILE A 133 -6.17 12.39 -0.36
C ILE A 133 -5.31 12.29 -1.63
N THR A 134 -4.44 13.29 -1.78
CA THR A 134 -3.47 13.38 -2.88
C THR A 134 -2.06 13.60 -2.34
N GLY A 135 -1.12 14.00 -3.20
CA GLY A 135 0.27 14.26 -2.81
C GLY A 135 1.09 14.98 -3.89
N PRO A 136 2.43 15.06 -3.72
CA PRO A 136 3.32 15.67 -4.70
C PRO A 136 3.32 14.94 -6.04
N LYS A 137 3.35 15.69 -7.16
CA LYS A 137 3.43 15.10 -8.52
C LYS A 137 4.65 14.18 -8.70
N LYS A 138 5.75 14.50 -8.02
CA LYS A 138 7.00 13.71 -8.03
C LYS A 138 7.57 13.62 -6.62
N ILE A 139 7.97 12.44 -6.20
CA ILE A 139 8.61 12.15 -4.93
C ILE A 139 9.97 11.50 -5.22
N THR A 140 11.03 12.24 -4.94
CA THR A 140 12.41 11.73 -5.01
C THR A 140 12.77 10.99 -3.72
N LYS A 141 13.94 10.36 -3.65
CA LYS A 141 14.49 9.80 -2.41
C LYS A 141 14.40 10.81 -1.25
N THR A 142 14.84 12.05 -1.44
CA THR A 142 14.76 13.09 -0.40
C THR A 142 13.31 13.45 -0.08
N GLY A 143 12.44 13.51 -1.08
CA GLY A 143 11.00 13.74 -0.89
C GLY A 143 10.34 12.65 -0.04
N MET A 144 10.74 11.38 -0.24
CA MET A 144 10.24 10.26 0.57
C MET A 144 10.73 10.37 2.03
N TYR A 145 11.96 10.84 2.29
CA TYR A 145 12.43 11.11 3.67
C TYR A 145 11.64 12.23 4.36
N ASN A 146 11.03 13.14 3.62
CA ASN A 146 10.18 14.18 4.21
C ASN A 146 8.93 13.58 4.85
N TYR A 147 8.24 12.69 4.11
CA TYR A 147 7.00 12.07 4.58
C TYR A 147 6.61 10.85 3.73
N CYS A 148 5.83 9.93 4.32
CA CYS A 148 5.14 8.88 3.57
C CYS A 148 3.95 9.48 2.79
N TRP A 149 4.20 9.85 1.53
CA TRP A 149 3.18 10.48 0.70
C TRP A 149 2.15 9.48 0.16
N PRO A 150 2.56 8.34 -0.43
CA PRO A 150 1.63 7.34 -0.96
C PRO A 150 0.86 6.62 0.15
N GLY A 151 -0.42 6.34 -0.10
CA GLY A 151 -1.13 5.29 0.63
C GLY A 151 -0.77 3.92 0.05
N CYS A 152 -0.64 2.89 0.89
CA CYS A 152 -0.23 1.55 0.46
C CYS A 152 -1.08 1.04 -0.71
N LEU A 153 -2.41 1.16 -0.62
CA LEU A 153 -3.39 0.72 -1.62
C LEU A 153 -3.26 1.43 -2.99
N THR A 154 -2.49 2.52 -3.07
CA THR A 154 -2.35 3.32 -4.30
C THR A 154 -1.11 3.00 -5.11
N VAL A 155 -0.16 2.29 -4.52
CA VAL A 155 1.18 2.10 -5.06
C VAL A 155 1.24 1.00 -6.12
N MET A 156 2.07 1.25 -7.14
CA MET A 156 2.54 0.26 -8.11
C MET A 156 3.99 0.52 -8.49
N TYR A 157 4.79 -0.55 -8.65
CA TYR A 157 6.16 -0.42 -9.13
C TYR A 157 6.55 -1.54 -10.11
N ASN A 158 7.57 -1.28 -10.93
CA ASN A 158 8.14 -2.20 -11.92
C ASN A 158 9.18 -3.12 -11.28
N ALA A 159 8.82 -4.38 -11.06
CA ALA A 159 9.71 -5.35 -10.43
C ALA A 159 10.86 -5.83 -11.35
N GLU A 160 10.71 -5.77 -12.67
CA GLU A 160 11.80 -6.11 -13.60
C GLU A 160 12.95 -5.09 -13.50
N LYS A 161 12.66 -3.82 -13.23
CA LYS A 161 13.66 -2.75 -13.07
C LYS A 161 14.15 -2.61 -11.63
N ILE A 162 13.26 -2.72 -10.67
CA ILE A 162 13.52 -2.43 -9.24
C ILE A 162 13.90 -3.71 -8.48
N GLY A 163 13.40 -4.87 -8.91
CA GLY A 163 13.49 -6.14 -8.19
C GLY A 163 12.35 -6.31 -7.18
N LEU A 164 12.21 -7.52 -6.65
CA LEU A 164 11.26 -7.84 -5.58
C LEU A 164 11.78 -7.29 -4.24
N ILE A 165 11.25 -6.15 -3.82
CA ILE A 165 11.71 -5.46 -2.60
C ILE A 165 11.05 -6.09 -1.36
N GLN A 166 11.84 -6.59 -0.44
CA GLN A 166 11.36 -7.10 0.85
C GLN A 166 11.28 -5.99 1.89
N ILE A 167 10.23 -6.04 2.70
CA ILE A 167 9.96 -5.11 3.81
C ILE A 167 10.81 -5.53 5.01
N ASP A 168 11.37 -4.57 5.74
CA ASP A 168 12.06 -4.86 6.99
C ASP A 168 11.04 -5.27 8.07
N ASP A 169 11.45 -6.18 8.96
CA ASP A 169 10.60 -6.64 10.06
C ASP A 169 10.49 -5.56 11.16
N ILE A 170 9.78 -4.51 10.83
CA ILE A 170 9.41 -3.44 11.76
C ILE A 170 7.89 -3.44 11.95
N LYS A 171 7.45 -3.38 13.21
CA LYS A 171 6.02 -3.50 13.55
C LYS A 171 5.13 -2.39 12.96
N LYS A 172 5.70 -1.21 12.68
CA LYS A 172 4.97 -0.03 12.18
C LYS A 172 5.77 0.67 11.10
N ASN A 173 5.09 1.38 10.19
CA ASN A 173 5.71 2.05 9.04
C ASN A 173 6.49 1.09 8.13
N ASN A 174 6.07 -0.18 8.07
CA ASN A 174 6.75 -1.19 7.26
C ASN A 174 6.61 -0.92 5.75
N ASP A 175 5.47 -0.44 5.31
CA ASP A 175 5.22 0.06 3.96
C ASP A 175 6.12 1.26 3.64
N TYR A 176 6.23 2.21 4.56
CA TYR A 176 7.10 3.38 4.41
C TYR A 176 8.59 2.97 4.28
N ALA A 177 9.05 2.00 5.07
CA ALA A 177 10.39 1.44 4.93
C ALA A 177 10.63 0.85 3.53
N MET A 178 9.63 0.18 2.97
CA MET A 178 9.70 -0.35 1.61
C MET A 178 9.79 0.78 0.57
N TRP A 179 9.00 1.87 0.73
CA TRP A 179 9.06 3.01 -0.18
C TRP A 179 10.43 3.69 -0.19
N PHE A 180 11.15 3.72 0.93
CA PHE A 180 12.54 4.17 0.95
C PHE A 180 13.44 3.31 0.04
N LYS A 181 13.32 1.98 0.14
CA LYS A 181 14.13 1.08 -0.69
C LYS A 181 13.83 1.26 -2.18
N ILE A 182 12.56 1.41 -2.55
CA ILE A 182 12.15 1.64 -3.94
C ILE A 182 12.63 3.02 -4.41
N CYS A 183 12.46 4.09 -3.61
CA CYS A 183 12.91 5.43 -3.95
C CYS A 183 14.45 5.60 -4.02
N LYS A 184 15.21 4.61 -3.56
CA LYS A 184 16.67 4.56 -3.83
C LYS A 184 16.99 4.18 -5.27
N LYS A 185 16.01 3.58 -5.99
CA LYS A 185 16.16 3.07 -7.36
C LYS A 185 15.35 3.85 -8.41
N ALA A 186 14.18 4.37 -8.04
CA ALA A 186 13.28 5.11 -8.92
C ALA A 186 12.52 6.20 -8.16
N ASP A 187 12.31 7.35 -8.81
CA ASP A 187 11.40 8.39 -8.29
C ASP A 187 9.95 7.91 -8.39
N CYS A 188 9.10 8.33 -7.45
CA CYS A 188 7.68 7.99 -7.42
C CYS A 188 6.85 9.13 -8.03
N TYR A 189 5.92 8.80 -8.93
CA TYR A 189 5.10 9.76 -9.64
C TYR A 189 3.62 9.60 -9.35
N LEU A 190 2.91 10.72 -9.22
CA LEU A 190 1.47 10.75 -8.99
C LEU A 190 0.72 10.66 -10.31
N LEU A 191 -0.13 9.64 -10.45
CA LEU A 191 -1.28 9.68 -11.35
C LEU A 191 -2.40 10.40 -10.60
N ASP A 192 -2.73 11.62 -11.02
CA ASP A 192 -3.69 12.51 -10.34
C ASP A 192 -5.14 12.08 -10.62
N GLU A 193 -5.46 10.82 -10.35
CA GLU A 193 -6.79 10.24 -10.43
C GLU A 193 -7.14 9.47 -9.16
N GLU A 194 -8.42 9.49 -8.76
CA GLU A 194 -8.95 8.78 -7.60
C GLU A 194 -9.29 7.35 -7.98
N LEU A 195 -8.35 6.44 -7.75
CA LEU A 195 -8.46 5.06 -8.21
C LEU A 195 -8.49 4.03 -7.07
N ALA A 196 -8.49 4.50 -5.81
CA ALA A 196 -8.55 3.64 -4.63
C ALA A 196 -9.43 4.28 -3.54
N MET A 197 -9.98 3.45 -2.66
CA MET A 197 -10.83 3.87 -1.55
C MET A 197 -10.30 3.23 -0.25
N TYR A 198 -9.90 4.08 0.70
CA TYR A 198 -9.35 3.69 1.99
C TYR A 198 -10.46 3.59 3.04
N ARG A 199 -10.63 2.41 3.64
CA ARG A 199 -11.66 2.16 4.64
C ARG A 199 -11.22 2.62 6.04
N LYS A 200 -11.98 3.56 6.59
CA LYS A 200 -11.84 3.99 7.99
C LYS A 200 -12.68 3.09 8.88
N ARG A 201 -12.03 2.27 9.70
CA ARG A 201 -12.73 1.41 10.66
C ARG A 201 -12.32 1.70 12.10
N SER A 202 -13.21 1.37 13.03
CA SER A 202 -12.93 1.31 14.45
C SER A 202 -11.83 0.26 14.72
N GLY A 203 -10.83 0.58 15.52
CA GLY A 203 -9.69 -0.32 15.77
C GLY A 203 -8.59 -0.33 14.70
N SER A 204 -8.67 0.54 13.67
CA SER A 204 -7.60 0.71 12.69
C SER A 204 -6.25 1.03 13.35
N ILE A 205 -5.20 0.37 12.85
CA ILE A 205 -3.81 0.54 13.32
C ILE A 205 -3.32 2.01 13.20
N SER A 206 -3.98 2.82 12.40
CA SER A 206 -3.61 4.22 12.12
C SER A 206 -4.06 5.24 13.18
N ASN A 207 -4.87 4.85 14.16
CA ASN A 207 -5.42 5.79 15.16
C ASN A 207 -4.60 5.78 16.46
N HIS A 208 -3.51 6.55 16.50
CA HIS A 208 -2.57 6.56 17.64
C HIS A 208 -2.20 7.96 18.12
N SER A 209 -1.75 8.04 19.41
CA SER A 209 -1.24 9.29 20.01
C SER A 209 0.04 9.77 19.32
N TYR A 210 0.25 11.08 19.28
CA TYR A 210 1.45 11.72 18.69
C TYR A 210 2.78 11.16 19.22
N TRP A 211 2.87 10.85 20.52
CA TRP A 211 4.07 10.26 21.13
C TRP A 211 4.43 8.88 20.54
N LYS A 212 3.43 8.05 20.26
CA LYS A 212 3.65 6.76 19.62
C LYS A 212 4.15 6.94 18.18
N LEU A 213 3.58 7.91 17.44
CA LEU A 213 4.02 8.22 16.08
C LEU A 213 5.48 8.67 16.04
N ILE A 214 5.90 9.57 16.93
CA ILE A 214 7.31 10.02 17.04
C ILE A 214 8.24 8.82 17.27
N LYS A 215 7.90 7.94 18.23
CA LYS A 215 8.71 6.75 18.54
C LYS A 215 8.82 5.81 17.33
N TRP A 216 7.75 5.62 16.57
CA TRP A 216 7.76 4.74 15.39
C TRP A 216 8.53 5.33 14.22
N HIS A 217 8.44 6.63 13.97
CA HIS A 217 9.26 7.29 12.95
C HIS A 217 10.74 7.27 13.33
N TYR A 218 11.07 7.51 14.60
CA TYR A 218 12.46 7.38 15.07
C TYR A 218 13.01 5.96 14.85
N LYS A 219 12.23 4.93 15.20
CA LYS A 219 12.61 3.54 14.93
C LYS A 219 12.77 3.22 13.45
N LEU A 220 11.90 3.73 12.59
CA LEU A 220 12.01 3.58 11.13
C LEU A 220 13.38 4.06 10.63
N TYR A 221 13.80 5.26 11.01
CA TYR A 221 15.10 5.79 10.60
C TYR A 221 16.29 5.06 11.23
N ARG A 222 16.15 4.59 12.49
CA ARG A 222 17.20 3.84 13.18
C ARG A 222 17.36 2.41 12.71
N GLU A 223 16.25 1.69 12.62
CA GLU A 223 16.23 0.23 12.42
C GLU A 223 16.19 -0.14 10.93
N ALA A 224 15.31 0.49 10.13
CA ALA A 224 15.19 0.18 8.70
C ALA A 224 16.20 0.95 7.83
N GLU A 225 16.50 2.21 8.13
CA GLU A 225 17.43 3.03 7.35
C GLU A 225 18.84 3.10 7.97
N HIS A 226 19.09 2.45 9.10
CA HIS A 226 20.39 2.35 9.79
C HIS A 226 21.08 3.70 10.02
N GLN A 227 20.29 4.78 10.20
CA GLN A 227 20.83 6.11 10.43
C GLN A 227 21.39 6.28 11.84
N ASN A 228 22.34 7.18 12.02
CA ASN A 228 22.82 7.56 13.36
C ASN A 228 21.73 8.32 14.14
N VAL A 229 21.94 8.50 15.45
CA VAL A 229 20.97 9.12 16.37
C VAL A 229 20.57 10.52 15.91
N VAL A 230 21.53 11.37 15.55
CA VAL A 230 21.29 12.77 15.17
C VAL A 230 20.45 12.85 13.90
N SER A 231 20.81 12.09 12.85
CA SER A 231 20.05 12.03 11.59
C SER A 231 18.64 11.48 11.82
N SER A 232 18.48 10.49 12.69
CA SER A 232 17.17 9.90 12.99
C SER A 232 16.26 10.89 13.72
N ILE A 233 16.77 11.66 14.67
CA ILE A 233 16.03 12.73 15.35
C ILE A 233 15.62 13.79 14.34
N PHE A 234 16.56 14.29 13.53
CA PHE A 234 16.30 15.31 12.51
C PHE A 234 15.21 14.86 11.52
N ASN A 235 15.33 13.64 10.98
CA ASN A 235 14.35 13.10 10.04
C ASN A 235 12.98 12.85 10.69
N THR A 236 12.94 12.46 11.96
CA THR A 236 11.68 12.32 12.71
C THR A 236 10.99 13.68 12.87
N CYS A 237 11.70 14.72 13.29
CA CYS A 237 11.14 16.08 13.39
C CYS A 237 10.65 16.58 12.03
N ARG A 238 11.46 16.40 11.00
CA ARG A 238 11.10 16.76 9.62
C ARG A 238 9.82 16.05 9.15
N ASN A 239 9.70 14.76 9.40
CA ASN A 239 8.51 13.97 9.07
C ASN A 239 7.25 14.51 9.77
N MET A 240 7.34 14.88 11.04
CA MET A 240 6.21 15.45 11.78
C MET A 240 5.74 16.79 11.17
N VAL A 241 6.67 17.65 10.78
CA VAL A 241 6.35 18.93 10.09
C VAL A 241 5.65 18.69 8.76
N PHE A 242 6.20 17.79 7.94
CA PHE A 242 5.59 17.45 6.66
C PHE A 242 4.26 16.69 6.81
N GLY A 243 4.05 15.98 7.91
CA GLY A 243 2.74 15.38 8.23
C GLY A 243 1.64 16.43 8.44
N ILE A 244 1.97 17.53 9.14
CA ILE A 244 1.05 18.67 9.28
C ILE A 244 0.80 19.33 7.92
N TYR A 245 1.87 19.54 7.14
CA TYR A 245 1.76 20.10 5.79
C TYR A 245 0.87 19.25 4.87
N LYS A 246 1.05 17.91 4.89
CA LYS A 246 0.21 16.98 4.12
C LYS A 246 -1.27 17.15 4.46
N LYS A 247 -1.60 17.15 5.76
CA LYS A 247 -2.99 17.32 6.21
C LYS A 247 -3.61 18.63 5.75
N LYS A 248 -2.84 19.72 5.72
CA LYS A 248 -3.35 21.03 5.30
C LYS A 248 -3.49 21.17 3.78
N LYS A 249 -2.60 20.56 3.00
CA LYS A 249 -2.51 20.79 1.54
C LYS A 249 -3.14 19.68 0.71
N PHE A 250 -3.05 18.43 1.16
CA PHE A 250 -3.35 17.26 0.35
C PHE A 250 -4.54 16.42 0.86
N TYR A 251 -5.17 16.84 1.96
CA TYR A 251 -6.48 16.36 2.38
C TYR A 251 -7.53 17.37 1.91
N ILE A 252 -8.28 17.03 0.88
CA ILE A 252 -9.27 17.87 0.24
C ILE A 252 -10.63 17.36 0.69
N ARG A 253 -11.47 18.25 1.23
CA ARG A 253 -12.88 17.94 1.51
C ARG A 253 -13.70 18.39 0.31
N GLU A 254 -14.41 17.46 -0.26
CA GLU A 254 -15.42 17.75 -1.27
C GLU A 254 -16.67 18.27 -0.56
N SER A 255 -17.13 19.45 -0.96
CA SER A 255 -18.32 20.12 -0.42
C SER A 255 -19.61 19.51 -0.95
#